data_9f3066fb2d745cd1dc87eb2856838eb2
#
_entry.id   9f3066fb2d745cd1dc87eb2856838eb2
#
_cell.length_a   1.000
_cell.length_b   1.000
_cell.length_c   1.000
_cell.angle_alpha   90.00
_cell.angle_beta   90.00
_cell.angle_gamma   90.00
#
_symmetry.space_group_name_H-M   'P 1'
#
loop_
_entity.id
_entity.type
_entity.pdbx_description
1 polymer ?
#
loop_
_entity_poly.entity_id
_entity_poly.type
_entity_poly.pdbx_seq_one_letter_code
_entity_poly.pdbx_strand_id
1 'polypeptide(L)'
;MSASIEQLLDELRAALGAQRATVRVDVPDAYFPVAYESLAPGTGSLRADSTDLRTQQVPRILAESDGQVVQEDSAAAFPDDAAFHEMRERYGGMRSQIVTGCYRDGQLVALLSIHDLRAPRRFSEEERALCRAAAAEVAGRLDDAP
;
A
#
# COMPACT_ATOMS: atom_id res chain seq x y z
N MET A 1 -15.90 20.03 -4.59
CA MET A 1 -16.00 18.58 -4.74
C MET A 1 -14.76 17.90 -4.21
N SER A 2 -14.96 16.82 -3.47
CA SER A 2 -13.84 16.03 -2.97
C SER A 2 -13.24 15.20 -4.08
N ALA A 3 -11.92 15.04 -4.07
CA ALA A 3 -11.25 14.13 -4.99
C ALA A 3 -11.67 12.69 -4.71
N SER A 4 -11.77 11.86 -5.74
CA SER A 4 -11.99 10.43 -5.57
C SER A 4 -10.73 9.78 -4.98
N ILE A 5 -10.88 8.56 -4.47
CA ILE A 5 -9.72 7.81 -3.97
C ILE A 5 -8.72 7.59 -5.11
N GLU A 6 -9.18 7.33 -6.32
CA GLU A 6 -8.29 7.14 -7.46
C GLU A 6 -7.51 8.41 -7.79
N GLN A 7 -8.14 9.58 -7.71
CA GLN A 7 -7.44 10.85 -7.90
C GLN A 7 -6.40 11.10 -6.81
N LEU A 8 -6.73 10.77 -5.56
CA LEU A 8 -5.78 10.85 -4.45
C LEU A 8 -4.56 9.98 -4.71
N LEU A 9 -4.79 8.75 -5.21
CA LEU A 9 -3.69 7.84 -5.52
C LEU A 9 -2.83 8.36 -6.67
N ASP A 10 -3.45 8.91 -7.72
CA ASP A 10 -2.71 9.47 -8.84
C ASP A 10 -1.81 10.62 -8.39
N GLU A 11 -2.35 11.52 -7.57
CA GLU A 11 -1.58 12.65 -7.04
C GLU A 11 -0.44 12.19 -6.13
N LEU A 12 -0.72 11.24 -5.24
CA LEU A 12 0.27 10.72 -4.32
C LEU A 12 1.38 9.99 -5.08
N ARG A 13 1.02 9.13 -6.04
CA ARG A 13 1.99 8.42 -6.84
C ARG A 13 2.90 9.39 -7.59
N ALA A 14 2.32 10.43 -8.20
CA ALA A 14 3.08 11.44 -8.92
C ALA A 14 4.02 12.21 -7.98
N ALA A 15 3.54 12.58 -6.79
CA ALA A 15 4.34 13.31 -5.81
C ALA A 15 5.56 12.49 -5.35
N LEU A 16 5.42 11.17 -5.25
CA LEU A 16 6.51 10.29 -4.85
C LEU A 16 7.32 9.76 -6.05
N GLY A 17 6.89 10.01 -7.27
CA GLY A 17 7.56 9.50 -8.47
C GLY A 17 7.58 7.98 -8.53
N ALA A 18 6.54 7.34 -8.01
CA ALA A 18 6.45 5.89 -7.92
C ALA A 18 5.69 5.30 -9.10
N GLN A 19 5.81 3.99 -9.32
CA GLN A 19 5.17 3.31 -10.43
C GLN A 19 3.80 2.76 -10.08
N ARG A 20 3.54 2.50 -8.80
CA ARG A 20 2.25 1.92 -8.39
C ARG A 20 1.81 2.47 -7.05
N ALA A 21 0.51 2.75 -6.93
CA ALA A 21 -0.13 3.06 -5.67
C ALA A 21 -1.41 2.23 -5.59
N THR A 22 -1.65 1.57 -4.46
CA THR A 22 -2.84 0.74 -4.28
C THR A 22 -3.51 1.03 -2.95
N VAL A 23 -4.84 0.86 -2.93
CA VAL A 23 -5.60 0.74 -1.69
C VAL A 23 -6.21 -0.65 -1.67
N ARG A 24 -5.83 -1.43 -0.67
CA ARG A 24 -6.43 -2.73 -0.41
C ARG A 24 -7.33 -2.61 0.80
N VAL A 25 -8.55 -3.08 0.67
CA VAL A 25 -9.57 -2.92 1.70
C VAL A 25 -9.84 -4.26 2.37
N ASP A 26 -9.88 -4.26 3.72
CA ASP A 26 -10.21 -5.46 4.47
C ASP A 26 -11.72 -5.72 4.33
N VAL A 27 -12.09 -6.88 3.80
CA VAL A 27 -13.47 -7.28 3.66
C VAL A 27 -13.67 -8.66 4.31
N PRO A 28 -14.86 -8.94 4.84
CA PRO A 28 -15.13 -10.25 5.45
C PRO A 28 -14.87 -11.38 4.45
N ASP A 29 -14.25 -12.46 4.93
CA ASP A 29 -13.95 -13.65 4.14
C ASP A 29 -13.04 -13.43 2.95
N ALA A 30 -12.33 -12.32 2.94
CA ALA A 30 -11.34 -11.99 1.93
C ALA A 30 -10.02 -11.56 2.55
N TYR A 31 -9.07 -11.13 1.74
CA TYR A 31 -7.68 -10.98 2.11
C TYR A 31 -7.13 -9.65 1.62
N PHE A 32 -7.76 -8.55 1.95
CA PHE A 32 -7.34 -7.22 1.50
C PHE A 32 -7.23 -7.13 -0.03
N PRO A 33 -8.33 -7.38 -0.77
CA PRO A 33 -8.27 -7.24 -2.23
C PRO A 33 -8.01 -5.80 -2.64
N VAL A 34 -7.40 -5.62 -3.81
CA VAL A 34 -7.17 -4.29 -4.37
C VAL A 34 -8.50 -3.67 -4.75
N ALA A 35 -8.86 -2.57 -4.10
CA ALA A 35 -10.07 -1.82 -4.39
C ALA A 35 -9.80 -0.64 -5.32
N TYR A 36 -8.64 0.00 -5.18
CA TYR A 36 -8.25 1.17 -5.98
C TYR A 36 -6.78 1.06 -6.35
N GLU A 37 -6.44 1.57 -7.53
CA GLU A 37 -5.08 1.42 -8.04
C GLU A 37 -4.73 2.58 -8.97
N SER A 38 -3.50 3.08 -8.86
CA SER A 38 -2.93 4.05 -9.78
C SER A 38 -1.60 3.49 -10.31
N LEU A 39 -1.46 3.42 -11.63
CA LEU A 39 -0.32 2.80 -12.29
C LEU A 39 0.36 3.77 -13.24
N ALA A 40 1.69 3.82 -13.19
CA ALA A 40 2.48 4.47 -14.22
C ALA A 40 2.38 3.64 -15.51
N PRO A 41 2.58 4.26 -16.69
CA PRO A 41 2.56 3.50 -17.95
C PRO A 41 3.54 2.31 -17.89
N GLY A 42 3.07 1.16 -18.35
CA GLY A 42 3.86 -0.06 -18.38
C GLY A 42 3.93 -0.83 -17.08
N THR A 43 3.26 -0.37 -16.02
CA THR A 43 3.25 -1.04 -14.72
C THR A 43 2.10 -2.03 -14.64
N GLY A 44 2.37 -3.24 -14.17
CA GLY A 44 1.34 -4.27 -14.04
C GLY A 44 0.37 -4.01 -12.89
N SER A 45 -0.89 -4.37 -13.12
CA SER A 45 -1.94 -4.28 -12.11
C SER A 45 -1.85 -5.43 -11.12
N LEU A 46 -2.22 -5.15 -9.86
CA LEU A 46 -2.33 -6.17 -8.82
C LEU A 46 -3.77 -6.59 -8.56
N ARG A 47 -4.73 -6.14 -9.37
CA ARG A 47 -6.14 -6.44 -9.13
C ARG A 47 -6.46 -7.92 -9.21
N ALA A 48 -5.68 -8.71 -9.94
CA ALA A 48 -5.86 -10.15 -10.04
C ALA A 48 -5.08 -10.93 -8.96
N ASP A 49 -4.29 -10.24 -8.14
CA ASP A 49 -3.53 -10.89 -7.09
C ASP A 49 -4.47 -11.41 -5.99
N SER A 50 -4.33 -12.68 -5.65
CA SER A 50 -5.14 -13.35 -4.64
C SER A 50 -4.33 -13.74 -3.40
N THR A 51 -3.17 -13.12 -3.20
CA THR A 51 -2.34 -13.36 -2.02
C THR A 51 -3.13 -13.04 -0.75
N ASP A 52 -3.15 -13.98 0.19
CA ASP A 52 -3.77 -13.72 1.49
C ASP A 52 -2.85 -12.83 2.33
N LEU A 53 -3.14 -11.53 2.32
CA LEU A 53 -2.30 -10.56 3.03
C LEU A 53 -2.38 -10.69 4.54
N ARG A 54 -3.41 -11.37 5.08
CA ARG A 54 -3.49 -11.58 6.53
C ARG A 54 -2.36 -12.45 7.04
N THR A 55 -1.73 -13.23 6.17
CA THR A 55 -0.57 -14.06 6.52
C THR A 55 0.77 -13.35 6.34
N GLN A 56 0.76 -12.16 5.73
CA GLN A 56 1.97 -11.39 5.47
C GLN A 56 2.36 -10.55 6.68
N GLN A 57 3.66 -10.26 6.84
CA GLN A 57 4.15 -9.52 8.00
C GLN A 57 3.70 -8.05 8.02
N VAL A 58 3.71 -7.36 6.88
CA VAL A 58 3.36 -5.94 6.85
C VAL A 58 1.94 -5.68 7.33
N PRO A 59 0.89 -6.33 6.80
CA PRO A 59 -0.45 -6.14 7.35
C PRO A 59 -0.56 -6.50 8.83
N ARG A 60 0.15 -7.54 9.27
CA ARG A 60 0.13 -7.95 10.69
C ARG A 60 0.76 -6.88 11.58
N ILE A 61 1.88 -6.31 11.16
CA ILE A 61 2.52 -5.21 11.89
C ILE A 61 1.56 -4.03 12.00
N LEU A 62 0.89 -3.67 10.90
CA LEU A 62 -0.03 -2.53 10.87
C LEU A 62 -1.31 -2.80 11.67
N ALA A 63 -1.75 -4.05 11.76
CA ALA A 63 -2.92 -4.41 12.58
C ALA A 63 -2.63 -4.31 14.07
N GLU A 64 -1.38 -4.52 14.48
CA GLU A 64 -0.96 -4.50 15.89
C GLU A 64 -0.41 -3.16 16.33
N SER A 65 -0.10 -2.29 15.40
CA SER A 65 0.47 -0.97 15.69
C SER A 65 -0.20 0.05 14.79
N ASP A 66 -0.18 1.29 15.22
CA ASP A 66 -0.72 2.39 14.45
C ASP A 66 0.41 2.97 13.61
N GLY A 67 0.26 3.01 12.29
CA GLY A 67 1.24 3.74 11.54
C GLY A 67 1.58 3.24 10.14
N GLN A 68 2.88 3.05 9.96
CA GLN A 68 3.45 3.00 8.63
C GLN A 68 4.67 2.07 8.63
N VAL A 69 4.78 1.26 7.60
CA VAL A 69 5.96 0.41 7.37
C VAL A 69 6.70 0.94 6.15
N VAL A 70 7.99 1.21 6.31
CA VAL A 70 8.84 1.73 5.24
C VAL A 70 9.92 0.71 4.93
N GLN A 71 10.02 0.31 3.67
CA GLN A 71 11.07 -0.58 3.20
C GLN A 71 11.86 0.14 2.12
N GLU A 72 13.03 0.65 2.48
CA GLU A 72 13.91 1.34 1.53
C GLU A 72 14.56 0.36 0.56
N ASP A 73 14.71 -0.89 0.99
CA ASP A 73 15.19 -1.99 0.15
C ASP A 73 14.36 -3.23 0.45
N SER A 74 13.32 -3.46 -0.37
CA SER A 74 12.42 -4.58 -0.14
C SER A 74 13.08 -5.94 -0.34
N ALA A 75 14.14 -6.02 -1.16
CA ALA A 75 14.87 -7.26 -1.35
C ALA A 75 15.60 -7.71 -0.08
N ALA A 76 15.96 -6.76 0.78
CA ALA A 76 16.63 -7.03 2.06
C ALA A 76 15.65 -7.18 3.22
N ALA A 77 14.37 -6.86 3.02
CA ALA A 77 13.37 -6.94 4.06
C ALA A 77 12.95 -8.41 4.28
N PHE A 78 12.74 -8.77 5.54
CA PHE A 78 12.28 -10.11 5.91
C PHE A 78 13.08 -11.22 5.22
N PRO A 79 14.42 -11.30 5.42
CA PRO A 79 15.28 -12.17 4.61
C PRO A 79 14.93 -13.65 4.67
N ASP A 80 14.27 -14.09 5.74
CA ASP A 80 13.89 -15.49 5.90
C ASP A 80 12.44 -15.78 5.53
N ASP A 81 11.74 -14.81 4.95
CA ASP A 81 10.32 -14.95 4.61
C ASP A 81 10.16 -15.22 3.10
N ALA A 82 10.15 -16.50 2.73
CA ALA A 82 10.00 -16.90 1.34
C ALA A 82 8.68 -16.42 0.74
N ALA A 83 7.59 -16.46 1.52
CA ALA A 83 6.27 -16.04 1.03
C ALA A 83 6.26 -14.56 0.66
N PHE A 84 6.93 -13.71 1.47
CA PHE A 84 7.06 -12.29 1.15
C PHE A 84 7.80 -12.09 -0.17
N HIS A 85 8.91 -12.78 -0.37
CA HIS A 85 9.73 -12.61 -1.59
C HIS A 85 9.06 -13.18 -2.84
N GLU A 86 8.27 -14.25 -2.72
CA GLU A 86 7.46 -14.75 -3.82
C GLU A 86 6.40 -13.72 -4.21
N MET A 87 5.74 -13.11 -3.22
CA MET A 87 4.77 -12.04 -3.45
C MET A 87 5.44 -10.85 -4.14
N ARG A 88 6.63 -10.44 -3.65
CA ARG A 88 7.39 -9.34 -4.21
C ARG A 88 7.71 -9.57 -5.69
N GLU A 89 8.04 -10.81 -6.07
CA GLU A 89 8.29 -11.18 -7.47
C GLU A 89 7.03 -11.00 -8.32
N ARG A 90 5.88 -11.45 -7.81
CA ARG A 90 4.59 -11.26 -8.50
C ARG A 90 4.24 -9.78 -8.65
N TYR A 91 4.76 -8.94 -7.78
CA TYR A 91 4.54 -7.49 -7.80
C TYR A 91 5.51 -6.76 -8.73
N GLY A 92 6.18 -7.49 -9.62
CA GLY A 92 7.10 -6.89 -10.58
C GLY A 92 8.51 -6.68 -10.03
N GLY A 93 8.88 -7.45 -9.00
CA GLY A 93 10.19 -7.31 -8.38
C GLY A 93 10.31 -6.03 -7.57
N MET A 94 9.27 -5.69 -6.84
CA MET A 94 9.22 -4.46 -6.02
C MET A 94 10.54 -4.23 -5.29
N ARG A 95 11.11 -3.02 -5.45
CA ARG A 95 12.44 -2.67 -4.91
C ARG A 95 12.36 -1.87 -3.61
N SER A 96 11.33 -1.06 -3.45
CA SER A 96 11.07 -0.35 -2.21
C SER A 96 9.56 -0.10 -2.08
N GLN A 97 9.10 0.08 -0.84
CA GLN A 97 7.70 0.40 -0.60
C GLN A 97 7.51 1.16 0.69
N ILE A 98 6.40 1.88 0.73
CA ILE A 98 5.88 2.45 1.95
C ILE A 98 4.41 2.05 2.05
N VAL A 99 4.03 1.42 3.15
CA VAL A 99 2.66 0.98 3.40
C VAL A 99 2.15 1.71 4.62
N THR A 100 1.06 2.43 4.45
CA THR A 100 0.43 3.21 5.51
C THR A 100 -0.92 2.61 5.83
N GLY A 101 -1.17 2.33 7.10
CA GLY A 101 -2.46 1.80 7.52
C GLY A 101 -3.55 2.86 7.46
N CYS A 102 -4.72 2.44 7.02
CA CYS A 102 -5.94 3.26 7.08
C CYS A 102 -6.77 2.70 8.24
N TYR A 103 -7.03 3.53 9.23
CA TYR A 103 -7.67 3.08 10.47
C TYR A 103 -9.02 3.76 10.67
N ARG A 104 -9.96 3.00 11.22
CA ARG A 104 -11.26 3.50 11.66
C ARG A 104 -11.52 2.95 13.05
N ASP A 105 -11.77 3.86 14.01
CA ASP A 105 -12.03 3.49 15.40
C ASP A 105 -10.93 2.57 15.95
N GLY A 106 -9.67 2.86 15.58
CA GLY A 106 -8.52 2.12 16.04
C GLY A 106 -8.28 0.79 15.33
N GLN A 107 -9.11 0.44 14.35
CA GLN A 107 -8.97 -0.81 13.60
C GLN A 107 -8.44 -0.57 12.20
N LEU A 108 -7.55 -1.44 11.75
CA LEU A 108 -7.01 -1.39 10.40
C LEU A 108 -8.10 -1.83 9.42
N VAL A 109 -8.51 -0.94 8.54
CA VAL A 109 -9.56 -1.22 7.55
C VAL A 109 -9.05 -1.25 6.13
N ALA A 110 -7.87 -0.70 5.87
CA ALA A 110 -7.29 -0.70 4.54
C ALA A 110 -5.78 -0.47 4.61
N LEU A 111 -5.12 -0.79 3.51
CA LEU A 111 -3.68 -0.58 3.33
C LEU A 111 -3.47 0.34 2.14
N LEU A 112 -2.76 1.44 2.35
CA LEU A 112 -2.33 2.34 1.28
C LEU A 112 -0.87 2.04 1.00
N SER A 113 -0.58 1.49 -0.17
CA SER A 113 0.77 1.06 -0.54
C SER A 113 1.30 1.85 -1.72
N ILE A 114 2.55 2.27 -1.61
CA ILE A 114 3.31 2.89 -2.71
C ILE A 114 4.48 1.97 -3.02
N HIS A 115 4.61 1.58 -4.28
CA HIS A 115 5.68 0.69 -4.73
C HIS A 115 6.61 1.39 -5.70
N ASP A 116 7.92 1.32 -5.44
CA ASP A 116 8.93 1.68 -6.42
C ASP A 116 9.52 0.38 -6.98
N LEU A 117 9.40 0.21 -8.28
CA LEU A 117 9.86 -1.00 -8.97
C LEU A 117 11.23 -0.83 -9.61
N ARG A 118 11.80 0.37 -9.56
CA ARG A 118 13.04 0.68 -10.28
C ARG A 118 14.28 0.45 -9.44
N ALA A 119 14.24 0.87 -8.17
CA ALA A 119 15.42 0.84 -7.31
C ALA A 119 15.03 0.97 -5.84
N PRO A 120 15.90 0.52 -4.93
CA PRO A 120 15.79 0.92 -3.53
C PRO A 120 15.85 2.44 -3.42
N ARG A 121 15.12 3.02 -2.46
CA ARG A 121 15.10 4.45 -2.27
C ARG A 121 14.76 4.82 -0.84
N ARG A 122 15.11 6.03 -0.45
CA ARG A 122 14.68 6.62 0.80
C ARG A 122 13.34 7.31 0.60
N PHE A 123 12.52 7.27 1.64
CA PHE A 123 11.30 8.06 1.70
C PHE A 123 11.51 9.18 2.71
N SER A 124 11.38 10.42 2.26
CA SER A 124 11.58 11.59 3.12
C SER A 124 10.46 11.69 4.16
N GLU A 125 10.70 12.48 5.20
CA GLU A 125 9.66 12.77 6.20
C GLU A 125 8.43 13.39 5.55
N GLU A 126 8.64 14.26 4.56
CA GLU A 126 7.55 14.87 3.82
C GLU A 126 6.74 13.84 3.04
N GLU A 127 7.41 12.90 2.37
CA GLU A 127 6.75 11.82 1.65
C GLU A 127 5.97 10.90 2.59
N ARG A 128 6.55 10.57 3.74
CA ARG A 128 5.88 9.77 4.75
C ARG A 128 4.63 10.47 5.29
N ALA A 129 4.72 11.79 5.50
CA ALA A 129 3.60 12.59 5.96
C ALA A 129 2.49 12.67 4.91
N LEU A 130 2.85 12.79 3.63
CA LEU A 130 1.89 12.77 2.53
C LEU A 130 1.10 11.46 2.51
N CYS A 131 1.80 10.34 2.72
CA CYS A 131 1.15 9.02 2.77
C CYS A 131 0.20 8.91 3.96
N ARG A 132 0.59 9.43 5.13
CA ARG A 132 -0.29 9.42 6.31
C ARG A 132 -1.53 10.27 6.09
N ALA A 133 -1.37 11.45 5.49
CA ALA A 133 -2.51 12.31 5.20
C ALA A 133 -3.46 11.65 4.18
N ALA A 134 -2.90 11.03 3.15
CA ALA A 134 -3.69 10.32 2.15
C ALA A 134 -4.43 9.12 2.78
N ALA A 135 -3.78 8.38 3.68
CA ALA A 135 -4.41 7.23 4.35
C ALA A 135 -5.60 7.68 5.21
N ALA A 136 -5.47 8.81 5.90
CA ALA A 136 -6.59 9.36 6.68
C ALA A 136 -7.76 9.77 5.77
N GLU A 137 -7.48 10.37 4.62
CA GLU A 137 -8.49 10.71 3.63
C GLU A 137 -9.18 9.45 3.09
N VAL A 138 -8.41 8.42 2.76
CA VAL A 138 -8.95 7.15 2.28
C VAL A 138 -9.88 6.55 3.33
N ALA A 139 -9.46 6.50 4.59
CA ALA A 139 -10.26 5.93 5.66
C ALA A 139 -11.61 6.66 5.77
N GLY A 140 -11.61 7.98 5.70
CA GLY A 140 -12.84 8.79 5.76
C GLY A 140 -13.76 8.54 4.57
N ARG A 141 -13.19 8.33 3.38
CA ARG A 141 -13.99 8.09 2.17
C ARG A 141 -14.55 6.68 2.11
N LEU A 142 -13.88 5.71 2.72
CA LEU A 142 -14.40 4.35 2.81
C LEU A 142 -15.66 4.29 3.69
N ASP A 143 -15.78 5.18 4.68
CA ASP A 143 -16.98 5.30 5.50
C ASP A 143 -18.20 5.68 4.68
N ASP A 144 -18.01 6.45 3.60
CA ASP A 144 -19.09 6.95 2.77
C ASP A 144 -19.46 5.98 1.64
N ALA A 145 -18.74 4.87 1.50
CA ALA A 145 -19.01 3.88 0.47
C ALA A 145 -20.25 3.07 0.84
N PRO A 146 -21.18 2.88 -0.09
CA PRO A 146 -22.35 2.07 0.17
C PRO A 146 -22.05 0.60 0.37
#